data_eccec40e994944261d2e6cc878c0074a
#
_entry.id   eccec40e994944261d2e6cc878c0074a
#
_cell.length_a   1.000
_cell.length_b   1.000
_cell.length_c   1.000
_cell.angle_alpha   90.00
_cell.angle_beta   90.00
_cell.angle_gamma   90.00
#
_symmetry.space_group_name_H-M   'P 1'
#
loop_
_entity.id
_entity.type
_entity.pdbx_description
1 polymer ?
#
loop_
_entity_poly.entity_id
_entity_poly.type
_entity_poly.pdbx_seq_one_letter_code
_entity_poly.pdbx_strand_id
1 'polypeptide(L)'
;MKIIQHKQKIWGHECVMNLMQFDKKDAKEWKKIFDLWKTLKISLKDYRCREPNLPEGLSEVAFCIYSGSTRLISMNGKASSSFDTFNIKTRRAEQIKATSVSKDLTSFGPNSKWDDLYFLDFYNNGKLDGAFNVYKVPTKLIHKVEVKKNISFLDRQKEGKRPRFSITKNFIDKNKITPVATNVKIW
;
A
#
# COMPACT_ATOMS: atom_id res chain seq x y z
N MET A 1 4.95 -17.92 7.44
CA MET A 1 5.84 -16.89 6.85
C MET A 1 7.29 -17.34 6.81
N LYS A 2 8.08 -16.93 5.78
CA LYS A 2 9.49 -17.27 5.58
C LYS A 2 10.26 -16.04 5.11
N ILE A 3 11.46 -15.82 5.65
CA ILE A 3 12.37 -14.77 5.19
C ILE A 3 13.36 -15.40 4.19
N ILE A 4 13.53 -14.74 3.05
CA ILE A 4 14.49 -15.13 2.00
C ILE A 4 15.36 -13.93 1.65
N GLN A 5 16.61 -14.20 1.26
CA GLN A 5 17.49 -13.22 0.66
C GLN A 5 17.39 -13.31 -0.86
N HIS A 6 17.21 -12.18 -1.52
CA HIS A 6 17.07 -12.09 -2.98
C HIS A 6 17.99 -11.02 -3.55
N LYS A 7 18.79 -11.41 -4.56
CA LYS A 7 19.67 -10.48 -5.29
C LYS A 7 19.02 -10.10 -6.61
N GLN A 8 18.90 -8.82 -6.87
CA GLN A 8 18.25 -8.31 -8.08
C GLN A 8 18.81 -6.94 -8.47
N LYS A 9 18.94 -6.69 -9.76
CA LYS A 9 19.22 -5.36 -10.27
C LYS A 9 17.92 -4.56 -10.33
N ILE A 10 17.83 -3.46 -9.55
CA ILE A 10 16.66 -2.59 -9.48
C ILE A 10 17.09 -1.19 -9.94
N TRP A 11 16.42 -0.66 -10.97
CA TRP A 11 16.69 0.65 -11.55
C TRP A 11 18.18 0.90 -11.87
N GLY A 12 18.87 -0.15 -12.34
CA GLY A 12 20.29 -0.08 -12.71
C GLY A 12 21.28 -0.38 -11.58
N HIS A 13 20.84 -0.59 -10.34
CA HIS A 13 21.67 -0.87 -9.17
C HIS A 13 21.51 -2.31 -8.69
N GLU A 14 22.65 -2.97 -8.39
CA GLU A 14 22.63 -4.26 -7.73
C GLU A 14 22.14 -4.11 -6.28
N CYS A 15 21.12 -4.88 -5.91
CA CYS A 15 20.50 -4.84 -4.60
C CYS A 15 20.41 -6.23 -4.00
N VAL A 16 20.59 -6.31 -2.69
CA VAL A 16 20.33 -7.50 -1.89
C VAL A 16 19.16 -7.16 -0.97
N MET A 17 18.04 -7.87 -1.11
CA MET A 17 16.83 -7.66 -0.35
C MET A 17 16.58 -8.81 0.60
N ASN A 18 16.18 -8.52 1.83
CA ASN A 18 15.54 -9.47 2.71
C ASN A 18 14.03 -9.33 2.53
N LEU A 19 13.41 -10.39 2.03
CA LEU A 19 12.00 -10.43 1.63
C LEU A 19 11.25 -11.43 2.50
N MET A 20 10.05 -11.06 2.95
CA MET A 20 9.14 -11.95 3.67
C MET A 20 8.09 -12.51 2.74
N GLN A 21 8.03 -13.84 2.65
CA GLN A 21 6.99 -14.59 1.94
C GLN A 21 5.91 -15.04 2.90
N PHE A 22 4.68 -15.07 2.41
CA PHE A 22 3.49 -15.48 3.15
C PHE A 22 2.83 -16.69 2.48
N ASP A 23 2.13 -17.49 3.29
CA ASP A 23 1.34 -18.64 2.84
C ASP A 23 -0.11 -18.56 3.35
N LYS A 24 -0.92 -19.56 3.02
CA LYS A 24 -2.34 -19.62 3.45
C LYS A 24 -2.53 -19.69 4.97
N LYS A 25 -1.54 -20.17 5.73
CA LYS A 25 -1.64 -20.21 7.20
C LYS A 25 -1.52 -18.79 7.77
N ASP A 26 -0.68 -17.97 7.15
CA ASP A 26 -0.50 -16.58 7.54
C ASP A 26 -1.78 -15.76 7.36
N ALA A 27 -2.65 -16.13 6.42
CA ALA A 27 -3.93 -15.45 6.19
C ALA A 27 -4.87 -15.53 7.41
N LYS A 28 -4.90 -16.66 8.10
CA LYS A 28 -5.71 -16.85 9.33
C LYS A 28 -5.19 -15.97 10.46
N GLU A 29 -3.86 -15.89 10.62
CA GLU A 29 -3.25 -15.05 11.63
C GLU A 29 -3.44 -13.56 11.31
N TRP A 30 -3.30 -13.18 10.03
CA TRP A 30 -3.61 -11.83 9.56
C TRP A 30 -5.05 -11.43 9.94
N LYS A 31 -6.03 -12.33 9.73
CA LYS A 31 -7.44 -12.03 10.05
C LYS A 31 -7.66 -11.79 11.54
N LYS A 32 -7.01 -12.54 12.42
CA LYS A 32 -7.06 -12.29 13.87
C LYS A 32 -6.52 -10.90 14.23
N ILE A 33 -5.36 -10.52 13.65
CA ILE A 33 -4.75 -9.22 13.91
C ILE A 33 -5.65 -8.10 13.36
N PHE A 34 -6.25 -8.29 12.18
CA PHE A 34 -7.21 -7.34 11.62
C PHE A 34 -8.44 -7.16 12.55
N ASP A 35 -8.98 -8.24 13.08
CA ASP A 35 -10.13 -8.19 13.99
C ASP A 35 -9.80 -7.50 15.31
N LEU A 36 -8.61 -7.70 15.88
CA LEU A 36 -8.12 -6.96 17.05
C LEU A 36 -8.01 -5.46 16.76
N TRP A 37 -7.42 -5.08 15.61
CA TRP A 37 -7.37 -3.68 15.19
C TRP A 37 -8.77 -3.09 15.01
N LYS A 38 -9.69 -3.82 14.37
CA LYS A 38 -11.07 -3.39 14.19
C LYS A 38 -11.78 -3.16 15.53
N THR A 39 -11.62 -4.09 16.48
CA THR A 39 -12.18 -3.96 17.82
C THR A 39 -11.66 -2.71 18.52
N LEU A 40 -10.33 -2.50 18.51
CA LEU A 40 -9.71 -1.31 19.08
C LEU A 40 -10.25 -0.02 18.42
N LYS A 41 -10.38 -0.02 17.08
CA LYS A 41 -10.90 1.12 16.31
C LYS A 41 -12.32 1.49 16.75
N ILE A 42 -13.20 0.48 16.88
CA ILE A 42 -14.60 0.68 17.29
C ILE A 42 -14.65 1.19 18.73
N SER A 43 -13.94 0.53 19.66
CA SER A 43 -13.93 0.92 21.07
C SER A 43 -13.46 2.38 21.26
N LEU A 44 -12.40 2.80 20.57
CA LEU A 44 -11.93 4.19 20.67
C LEU A 44 -12.93 5.19 20.10
N LYS A 45 -13.68 4.82 19.07
CA LYS A 45 -14.78 5.65 18.54
C LYS A 45 -15.89 5.87 19.57
N ASP A 46 -16.25 4.81 20.32
CA ASP A 46 -17.28 4.91 21.36
C ASP A 46 -16.87 5.87 22.49
N TYR A 47 -15.56 5.93 22.78
CA TYR A 47 -14.99 6.92 23.71
C TYR A 47 -14.74 8.29 23.09
N ARG A 48 -15.17 8.54 21.84
CA ARG A 48 -14.91 9.77 21.07
C ARG A 48 -13.41 10.10 20.92
N CYS A 49 -12.56 9.08 21.00
CA CYS A 49 -11.13 9.19 20.77
C CYS A 49 -10.82 9.11 19.28
N ARG A 50 -9.60 9.56 18.90
CA ARG A 50 -9.12 9.38 17.53
C ARG A 50 -8.98 7.90 17.22
N GLU A 51 -9.64 7.47 16.16
CA GLU A 51 -9.55 6.10 15.68
C GLU A 51 -8.16 5.81 15.07
N PRO A 52 -7.58 4.61 15.31
CA PRO A 52 -6.32 4.23 14.68
C PRO A 52 -6.51 3.99 13.18
N ASN A 53 -5.59 4.49 12.37
CA ASN A 53 -5.53 4.12 10.97
C ASN A 53 -5.23 2.62 10.82
N LEU A 54 -5.60 2.03 9.67
CA LEU A 54 -5.13 0.68 9.34
C LEU A 54 -3.60 0.67 9.30
N PRO A 55 -2.93 -0.20 10.09
CA PRO A 55 -1.48 -0.31 10.06
C PRO A 55 -0.97 -0.64 8.66
N GLU A 56 0.05 0.08 8.18
CA GLU A 56 0.62 -0.13 6.84
C GLU A 56 1.03 -1.59 6.63
N GLY A 57 1.69 -2.20 7.62
CA GLY A 57 2.07 -3.62 7.57
C GLY A 57 0.90 -4.58 7.36
N LEU A 58 -0.31 -4.29 7.85
CA LEU A 58 -1.47 -5.15 7.59
C LEU A 58 -1.91 -5.09 6.13
N SER A 59 -1.91 -3.93 5.51
CA SER A 59 -2.27 -3.79 4.09
C SER A 59 -1.20 -4.41 3.18
N GLU A 60 0.08 -4.25 3.50
CA GLU A 60 1.20 -4.85 2.76
C GLU A 60 1.13 -6.38 2.81
N VAL A 61 0.91 -6.97 3.99
CA VAL A 61 0.77 -8.43 4.15
C VAL A 61 -0.47 -8.95 3.42
N ALA A 62 -1.61 -8.26 3.51
CA ALA A 62 -2.82 -8.63 2.76
C ALA A 62 -2.56 -8.65 1.26
N PHE A 63 -1.87 -7.63 0.73
CA PHE A 63 -1.50 -7.58 -0.67
C PHE A 63 -0.56 -8.73 -1.05
N CYS A 64 0.46 -9.03 -0.25
CA CYS A 64 1.38 -10.14 -0.51
C CYS A 64 0.66 -11.49 -0.57
N ILE A 65 -0.26 -11.76 0.36
CA ILE A 65 -1.05 -13.00 0.37
C ILE A 65 -1.95 -13.08 -0.89
N TYR A 66 -2.57 -11.97 -1.29
CA TYR A 66 -3.41 -11.88 -2.47
C TYR A 66 -2.62 -12.07 -3.78
N SER A 67 -1.53 -11.32 -3.94
CA SER A 67 -0.79 -11.22 -5.22
C SER A 67 0.30 -12.26 -5.40
N GLY A 68 0.75 -12.90 -4.30
CA GLY A 68 1.95 -13.74 -4.27
C GLY A 68 3.27 -12.93 -4.31
N SER A 69 3.21 -11.62 -4.11
CA SER A 69 4.38 -10.77 -3.90
C SER A 69 5.01 -11.00 -2.53
N THR A 70 6.20 -10.45 -2.31
CA THR A 70 6.92 -10.55 -1.04
C THR A 70 7.04 -9.18 -0.39
N ARG A 71 6.94 -9.11 0.94
CA ARG A 71 7.11 -7.86 1.68
C ARG A 71 8.60 -7.56 1.85
N LEU A 72 9.01 -6.33 1.56
CA LEU A 72 10.36 -5.86 1.78
C LEU A 72 10.61 -5.63 3.29
N ILE A 73 11.64 -6.27 3.85
CA ILE A 73 12.08 -6.05 5.23
C ILE A 73 13.23 -5.06 5.24
N SER A 74 14.24 -5.32 4.42
CA SER A 74 15.42 -4.47 4.29
C SER A 74 16.06 -4.64 2.91
N MET A 75 16.83 -3.64 2.49
CA MET A 75 17.55 -3.66 1.23
C MET A 75 18.90 -2.99 1.39
N ASN A 76 19.96 -3.62 0.84
CA ASN A 76 21.29 -3.05 0.69
C ASN A 76 21.50 -2.59 -0.76
N GLY A 77 22.37 -1.62 -0.96
CA GLY A 77 22.72 -1.10 -2.28
C GLY A 77 22.30 0.36 -2.47
N LYS A 78 22.51 0.87 -3.69
CA LYS A 78 22.27 2.28 -4.03
C LYS A 78 20.82 2.60 -4.41
N ALA A 79 19.96 1.60 -4.54
CA ALA A 79 18.54 1.83 -4.80
C ALA A 79 17.83 2.27 -3.51
N SER A 80 16.91 3.22 -3.64
CA SER A 80 16.10 3.66 -2.50
C SER A 80 15.17 2.52 -2.03
N SER A 81 15.12 2.27 -0.72
CA SER A 81 14.19 1.32 -0.10
C SER A 81 12.78 1.91 0.09
N SER A 82 12.29 2.62 -0.89
CA SER A 82 11.07 3.40 -0.79
C SER A 82 9.81 2.68 -1.29
N PHE A 83 9.90 1.40 -1.62
CA PHE A 83 8.77 0.55 -1.98
C PHE A 83 8.48 -0.46 -0.86
N ASP A 84 7.26 -0.99 -0.83
CA ASP A 84 6.76 -1.81 0.28
C ASP A 84 6.87 -3.31 -0.01
N THR A 85 6.64 -3.71 -1.26
CA THR A 85 6.64 -5.11 -1.69
C THR A 85 7.41 -5.31 -2.99
N PHE A 86 7.89 -6.54 -3.21
CA PHE A 86 8.60 -6.91 -4.42
C PHE A 86 8.00 -8.16 -5.05
N ASN A 87 7.64 -8.08 -6.32
CA ASN A 87 7.18 -9.23 -7.08
C ASN A 87 8.36 -9.90 -7.77
N ILE A 88 8.80 -11.03 -7.23
CA ILE A 88 9.97 -11.77 -7.74
C ILE A 88 9.75 -12.25 -9.18
N LYS A 89 8.52 -12.67 -9.53
CA LYS A 89 8.21 -13.20 -10.87
C LYS A 89 8.30 -12.12 -11.94
N THR A 90 7.74 -10.96 -11.67
CA THR A 90 7.73 -9.82 -12.62
C THR A 90 8.93 -8.89 -12.43
N ARG A 91 9.72 -9.06 -11.37
CA ARG A 91 10.88 -8.24 -10.99
C ARG A 91 10.51 -6.77 -10.79
N ARG A 92 9.34 -6.51 -10.18
CA ARG A 92 8.81 -5.16 -10.00
C ARG A 92 8.74 -4.77 -8.53
N ALA A 93 9.20 -3.55 -8.26
CA ALA A 93 9.05 -2.89 -6.98
C ALA A 93 7.63 -2.29 -6.88
N GLU A 94 6.90 -2.62 -5.82
CA GLU A 94 5.51 -2.26 -5.67
C GLU A 94 5.30 -1.39 -4.42
N GLN A 95 4.60 -0.28 -4.60
CA GLN A 95 4.15 0.60 -3.51
C GLN A 95 2.72 0.25 -3.14
N ILE A 96 2.45 0.05 -1.86
CA ILE A 96 1.12 -0.27 -1.37
C ILE A 96 0.58 0.92 -0.58
N LYS A 97 -0.63 1.34 -0.91
CA LYS A 97 -1.40 2.31 -0.15
C LYS A 97 -2.76 1.74 0.18
N ALA A 98 -3.30 2.10 1.33
CA ALA A 98 -4.60 1.58 1.75
C ALA A 98 -5.45 2.63 2.45
N THR A 99 -6.77 2.41 2.43
CA THR A 99 -7.73 3.15 3.24
C THR A 99 -8.65 2.21 4.00
N SER A 100 -9.06 2.62 5.19
CA SER A 100 -10.15 2.00 5.98
C SER A 100 -11.22 3.02 6.35
N VAL A 101 -11.28 4.13 5.60
CA VAL A 101 -12.23 5.23 5.79
C VAL A 101 -12.73 5.73 4.45
N SER A 102 -13.91 6.35 4.42
CA SER A 102 -14.52 6.87 3.19
C SER A 102 -13.76 8.04 2.55
N LYS A 103 -13.00 8.79 3.35
CA LYS A 103 -12.23 9.94 2.90
C LYS A 103 -10.76 9.69 3.21
N ASP A 104 -10.07 9.05 2.28
CA ASP A 104 -8.64 8.77 2.42
C ASP A 104 -7.78 10.03 2.33
N LEU A 105 -6.70 10.05 3.06
CA LEU A 105 -5.62 11.01 2.89
C LEU A 105 -4.30 10.23 2.85
N THR A 106 -3.82 10.01 1.66
CA THR A 106 -2.61 9.22 1.41
C THR A 106 -1.39 10.11 1.32
N SER A 107 -0.28 9.69 1.91
CA SER A 107 1.00 10.38 1.91
C SER A 107 2.07 9.53 1.23
N PHE A 108 2.92 10.17 0.45
CA PHE A 108 4.08 9.52 -0.18
C PHE A 108 5.38 10.14 0.36
N GLY A 109 6.44 9.35 0.42
CA GLY A 109 7.76 9.87 0.77
C GLY A 109 8.31 10.81 -0.32
N PRO A 110 9.16 11.78 0.03
CA PRO A 110 9.74 12.71 -0.94
C PRO A 110 10.63 11.99 -1.97
N ASN A 111 11.26 10.89 -1.56
CA ASN A 111 12.13 10.08 -2.41
C ASN A 111 11.50 8.74 -2.81
N SER A 112 10.18 8.57 -2.60
CA SER A 112 9.50 7.32 -2.95
C SER A 112 9.57 7.03 -4.43
N LYS A 113 10.02 5.82 -4.77
CA LYS A 113 10.15 5.32 -6.13
C LYS A 113 9.64 3.88 -6.18
N TRP A 114 8.88 3.55 -7.20
CA TRP A 114 8.29 2.23 -7.43
C TRP A 114 8.02 2.02 -8.92
N ASP A 115 7.76 0.79 -9.30
CA ASP A 115 7.32 0.45 -10.66
C ASP A 115 5.80 0.41 -10.76
N ASP A 116 5.15 -0.23 -9.78
CA ASP A 116 3.69 -0.35 -9.69
C ASP A 116 3.18 0.23 -8.38
N LEU A 117 2.03 0.91 -8.44
CA LEU A 117 1.31 1.40 -7.28
C LEU A 117 -0.02 0.66 -7.18
N TYR A 118 -0.29 0.10 -6.00
CA TYR A 118 -1.58 -0.50 -5.68
C TYR A 118 -2.24 0.25 -4.53
N PHE A 119 -3.54 0.44 -4.65
CA PHE A 119 -4.37 1.02 -3.60
C PHE A 119 -5.42 0.00 -3.16
N LEU A 120 -5.46 -0.26 -1.84
CA LEU A 120 -6.34 -1.24 -1.22
C LEU A 120 -7.44 -0.51 -0.46
N ASP A 121 -8.69 -0.69 -0.87
CA ASP A 121 -9.84 -0.10 -0.20
C ASP A 121 -10.46 -1.12 0.77
N PHE A 122 -10.06 -1.04 2.04
CA PHE A 122 -10.63 -1.81 3.15
C PHE A 122 -11.89 -1.16 3.74
N TYR A 123 -12.21 0.07 3.34
CA TYR A 123 -13.45 0.69 3.78
C TYR A 123 -14.66 -0.05 3.22
N ASN A 124 -14.59 -0.47 1.97
CA ASN A 124 -15.56 -1.32 1.29
C ASN A 124 -17.02 -0.95 1.66
N ASN A 125 -17.40 0.32 1.45
CA ASN A 125 -18.71 0.88 1.80
C ASN A 125 -19.06 0.73 3.30
N GLY A 126 -18.07 0.82 4.18
CA GLY A 126 -18.27 0.78 5.63
C GLY A 126 -18.36 -0.59 6.26
N LYS A 127 -18.20 -1.67 5.49
CA LYS A 127 -18.31 -3.05 6.01
C LYS A 127 -17.22 -3.41 7.02
N LEU A 128 -15.97 -2.96 6.77
CA LEU A 128 -14.81 -3.25 7.63
C LEU A 128 -14.74 -4.71 8.11
N ASP A 129 -15.00 -5.64 7.19
CA ASP A 129 -14.98 -7.07 7.48
C ASP A 129 -13.63 -7.74 7.17
N GLY A 130 -12.67 -6.94 6.67
CA GLY A 130 -11.34 -7.37 6.25
C GLY A 130 -11.26 -7.67 4.75
N ALA A 131 -12.40 -7.74 4.05
CA ALA A 131 -12.40 -7.77 2.60
C ALA A 131 -11.99 -6.41 2.03
N PHE A 132 -11.35 -6.40 0.86
CA PHE A 132 -10.85 -5.18 0.24
C PHE A 132 -10.96 -5.22 -1.28
N ASN A 133 -11.04 -4.04 -1.88
CA ASN A 133 -10.91 -3.87 -3.32
C ASN A 133 -9.48 -3.49 -3.66
N VAL A 134 -8.98 -3.96 -4.79
CA VAL A 134 -7.61 -3.69 -5.27
C VAL A 134 -7.67 -2.83 -6.51
N TYR A 135 -7.02 -1.68 -6.47
CA TYR A 135 -6.84 -0.81 -7.63
C TYR A 135 -5.38 -0.77 -8.04
N LYS A 136 -5.09 -0.97 -9.32
CA LYS A 136 -3.78 -0.67 -9.89
C LYS A 136 -3.77 0.76 -10.39
N VAL A 137 -2.97 1.61 -9.73
CA VAL A 137 -2.92 3.03 -10.02
C VAL A 137 -1.76 3.33 -10.97
N PRO A 138 -1.99 3.83 -12.20
CA PRO A 138 -0.92 4.10 -13.14
C PRO A 138 0.06 5.16 -12.62
N THR A 139 1.30 4.77 -12.36
CA THR A 139 2.36 5.63 -11.79
C THR A 139 2.54 6.93 -12.57
N LYS A 140 2.52 6.88 -13.90
CA LYS A 140 2.68 8.07 -14.75
C LYS A 140 1.58 9.11 -14.54
N LEU A 141 0.35 8.67 -14.23
CA LEU A 141 -0.76 9.58 -13.99
C LEU A 141 -0.69 10.18 -12.58
N ILE A 142 -0.29 9.39 -11.58
CA ILE A 142 -0.21 9.89 -10.21
C ILE A 142 0.84 11.00 -10.06
N HIS A 143 1.91 10.93 -10.81
CA HIS A 143 2.95 11.96 -10.83
C HIS A 143 2.43 13.33 -11.31
N LYS A 144 1.33 13.36 -12.08
CA LYS A 144 0.69 14.57 -12.58
C LYS A 144 -0.43 15.09 -11.69
N VAL A 145 -0.78 14.35 -10.62
CA VAL A 145 -1.86 14.78 -9.72
C VAL A 145 -1.50 16.11 -9.06
N GLU A 146 -2.39 17.07 -9.15
CA GLU A 146 -2.29 18.33 -8.45
C GLU A 146 -2.59 18.10 -6.94
N VAL A 147 -1.57 18.26 -6.12
CA VAL A 147 -1.65 18.06 -4.65
C VAL A 147 -1.94 19.37 -3.92
N LYS A 148 -1.69 20.50 -4.56
CA LYS A 148 -2.01 21.85 -4.14
C LYS A 148 -2.15 22.70 -5.41
N LYS A 149 -2.86 23.83 -5.36
CA LYS A 149 -3.05 24.74 -6.50
C LYS A 149 -1.73 24.98 -7.23
N ASN A 150 -1.68 24.60 -8.50
CA ASN A 150 -0.51 24.69 -9.39
C ASN A 150 0.75 23.93 -8.92
N ILE A 151 0.64 22.94 -8.06
CA ILE A 151 1.75 22.12 -7.57
C ILE A 151 1.40 20.65 -7.76
N SER A 152 2.14 19.95 -8.60
CA SER A 152 1.96 18.54 -8.85
C SER A 152 2.61 17.67 -7.77
N PHE A 153 2.31 16.37 -7.81
CA PHE A 153 2.98 15.35 -7.00
C PHE A 153 4.50 15.42 -7.15
N LEU A 154 5.00 15.46 -8.40
CA LEU A 154 6.44 15.51 -8.66
C LEU A 154 7.09 16.79 -8.17
N ASP A 155 6.39 17.94 -8.27
CA ASP A 155 6.94 19.21 -7.77
C ASP A 155 7.12 19.17 -6.25
N ARG A 156 6.16 18.57 -5.52
CA ARG A 156 6.31 18.37 -4.08
C ARG A 156 7.47 17.44 -3.72
N GLN A 157 7.69 16.38 -4.50
CA GLN A 157 8.86 15.51 -4.30
C GLN A 157 10.18 16.25 -4.57
N LYS A 158 10.27 17.04 -5.66
CA LYS A 158 11.44 17.87 -5.96
C LYS A 158 11.77 18.89 -4.86
N GLU A 159 10.75 19.41 -4.17
CA GLU A 159 10.91 20.27 -3.00
C GLU A 159 11.35 19.50 -1.73
N GLY A 160 11.57 18.19 -1.80
CA GLY A 160 11.86 17.35 -0.62
C GLY A 160 10.66 17.18 0.32
N LYS A 161 9.45 17.53 -0.11
CA LYS A 161 8.23 17.48 0.69
C LYS A 161 7.38 16.27 0.34
N ARG A 162 6.56 15.84 1.29
CA ARG A 162 5.64 14.70 1.11
C ARG A 162 4.39 15.12 0.33
N PRO A 163 4.13 14.57 -0.87
CA PRO A 163 2.84 14.72 -1.52
C PRO A 163 1.74 14.07 -0.68
N ARG A 164 0.61 14.78 -0.49
CA ARG A 164 -0.56 14.28 0.24
C ARG A 164 -1.83 14.62 -0.50
N PHE A 165 -2.66 13.63 -0.76
CA PHE A 165 -3.96 13.80 -1.41
C PHE A 165 -4.82 12.53 -1.22
N SER A 166 -6.13 12.63 -1.53
CA SER A 166 -7.01 11.48 -1.58
C SER A 166 -6.82 10.74 -2.91
N ILE A 167 -6.38 9.49 -2.86
CA ILE A 167 -6.30 8.62 -4.06
C ILE A 167 -7.70 8.36 -4.59
N THR A 168 -8.65 8.07 -3.72
CA THR A 168 -10.05 7.83 -4.12
C THR A 168 -10.59 9.02 -4.89
N LYS A 169 -10.69 10.19 -4.25
CA LYS A 169 -11.31 11.38 -4.84
C LYS A 169 -10.53 11.94 -6.02
N ASN A 170 -9.21 12.15 -5.84
CA ASN A 170 -8.42 12.89 -6.82
C ASN A 170 -7.96 12.04 -7.99
N PHE A 171 -8.06 10.72 -7.86
CA PHE A 171 -7.55 9.82 -8.88
C PHE A 171 -8.57 8.77 -9.33
N ILE A 172 -9.06 7.89 -8.45
CA ILE A 172 -9.96 6.78 -8.82
C ILE A 172 -11.28 7.34 -9.39
N ASP A 173 -11.97 8.19 -8.62
CA ASP A 173 -13.26 8.75 -9.04
C ASP A 173 -13.12 9.65 -10.26
N LYS A 174 -12.12 10.54 -10.22
CA LYS A 174 -11.86 11.49 -11.32
C LYS A 174 -11.57 10.82 -12.65
N ASN A 175 -10.84 9.71 -12.64
CA ASN A 175 -10.45 8.98 -13.84
C ASN A 175 -11.30 7.72 -14.09
N LYS A 176 -12.34 7.48 -13.28
CA LYS A 176 -13.24 6.31 -13.38
C LYS A 176 -12.48 4.98 -13.40
N ILE A 177 -11.46 4.85 -12.53
CA ILE A 177 -10.64 3.64 -12.47
C ILE A 177 -11.42 2.54 -11.78
N THR A 178 -11.58 1.43 -12.47
CA THR A 178 -12.19 0.23 -11.91
C THR A 178 -11.17 -0.60 -11.12
N PRO A 179 -11.60 -1.28 -10.05
CA PRO A 179 -10.71 -2.19 -9.31
C PRO A 179 -10.31 -3.38 -10.19
N VAL A 180 -9.08 -3.82 -10.06
CA VAL A 180 -8.57 -5.04 -10.71
C VAL A 180 -9.05 -6.30 -9.98
N ALA A 181 -9.48 -6.18 -8.73
CA ALA A 181 -10.15 -7.20 -7.95
C ALA A 181 -11.08 -6.56 -6.92
N THR A 182 -12.26 -7.17 -6.71
CA THR A 182 -13.28 -6.66 -5.79
C THR A 182 -13.55 -7.67 -4.68
N ASN A 183 -13.84 -7.16 -3.49
CA ASN A 183 -14.25 -7.94 -2.32
C ASN A 183 -13.31 -9.13 -2.04
N VAL A 184 -12.01 -8.89 -2.17
CA VAL A 184 -10.96 -9.90 -1.95
C VAL A 184 -10.97 -10.33 -0.49
N LYS A 185 -11.06 -11.65 -0.25
CA LYS A 185 -10.91 -12.30 1.05
C LYS A 185 -9.71 -13.22 0.99
N ILE A 186 -8.76 -13.03 1.89
CA ILE A 186 -7.50 -13.79 1.90
C ILE A 186 -7.48 -14.91 2.97
N TRP A 187 -8.52 -15.01 3.80
CA TRP A 187 -8.68 -16.04 4.86
C TRP A 187 -9.69 -17.11 4.50
#